data_19922d89b21265e3a317ec2480ce59bb
#
_entry.id   19922d89b21265e3a317ec2480ce59bb
#
_cell.length_a   1.000
_cell.length_b   1.000
_cell.length_c   1.000
_cell.angle_alpha   90.00
_cell.angle_beta   90.00
_cell.angle_gamma   90.00
#
_symmetry.space_group_name_H-M   'P 1'
#
loop_
_entity.id
_entity.type
_entity.pdbx_description
1 polymer ?
#
loop_
_entity_poly.entity_id
_entity_poly.type
_entity_poly.pdbx_seq_one_letter_code
_entity_poly.pdbx_strand_id
1 'polypeptide(L)'
;MLNNTHIVGFAARAAKTFESGGWTVSKTGNYAGTVSVTTVFYPAGEHAAADRLVAEFPKIRRELPAPRGLSATHLTVVLARDWS
;
A
#
# COMPACT_ATOMS: atom_id res chain seq x y z
N MET A 1 -4.43 1.76 2.76
CA MET A 1 -4.35 1.18 1.41
C MET A 1 -5.14 2.03 0.43
N LEU A 2 -4.49 2.48 -0.62
CA LEU A 2 -5.10 3.41 -1.56
C LEU A 2 -5.06 2.84 -2.99
N ASN A 3 -6.09 3.15 -3.77
CA ASN A 3 -6.24 2.67 -5.14
C ASN A 3 -5.97 3.80 -6.13
N ASN A 4 -5.03 3.60 -7.04
CA ASN A 4 -4.73 4.55 -8.11
C ASN A 4 -5.16 4.04 -9.49
N THR A 5 -5.98 2.97 -9.54
CA THR A 5 -6.36 2.32 -10.80
C THR A 5 -7.73 2.73 -11.31
N HIS A 6 -8.55 3.37 -10.48
CA HIS A 6 -9.96 3.67 -10.75
C HIS A 6 -10.85 2.42 -10.93
N ILE A 7 -10.34 1.25 -10.57
CA ILE A 7 -11.13 0.01 -10.61
C ILE A 7 -11.91 -0.11 -9.31
N VAL A 8 -13.24 -0.14 -9.40
CA VAL A 8 -14.12 -0.21 -8.23
C VAL A 8 -13.86 -1.49 -7.44
N GLY A 9 -13.72 -1.36 -6.12
CA GLY A 9 -13.49 -2.49 -5.22
C GLY A 9 -12.07 -3.06 -5.24
N PHE A 10 -11.16 -2.47 -6.00
CA PHE A 10 -9.79 -2.98 -6.14
C PHE A 10 -9.04 -2.96 -4.80
N ALA A 11 -9.13 -1.85 -4.06
CA ALA A 11 -8.48 -1.73 -2.76
C ALA A 11 -9.09 -2.70 -1.74
N ALA A 12 -10.40 -2.90 -1.77
CA ALA A 12 -11.08 -3.83 -0.86
C ALA A 12 -10.64 -5.28 -1.10
N ARG A 13 -10.47 -5.68 -2.36
CA ARG A 13 -9.99 -7.03 -2.69
C ARG A 13 -8.53 -7.21 -2.28
N ALA A 14 -7.69 -6.21 -2.52
CA ALA A 14 -6.30 -6.25 -2.10
C ALA A 14 -6.17 -6.31 -0.57
N ALA A 15 -7.02 -5.56 0.15
CA ALA A 15 -7.05 -5.59 1.60
C ALA A 15 -7.25 -7.00 2.14
N LYS A 16 -8.14 -7.79 1.53
CA LYS A 16 -8.35 -9.19 1.94
C LYS A 16 -7.09 -10.03 1.76
N THR A 17 -6.33 -9.79 0.71
CA THR A 17 -5.08 -10.49 0.47
C THR A 17 -4.06 -10.19 1.58
N PHE A 18 -3.93 -8.92 1.97
CA PHE A 18 -3.03 -8.55 3.06
C PHE A 18 -3.50 -9.12 4.40
N GLU A 19 -4.80 -9.08 4.66
CA GLU A 19 -5.36 -9.62 5.90
C GLU A 19 -5.14 -11.13 6.01
N SER A 20 -5.17 -11.86 4.90
CA SER A 20 -4.85 -13.28 4.88
C SER A 20 -3.42 -13.56 5.33
N GLY A 21 -2.52 -12.63 5.13
CA GLY A 21 -1.13 -12.72 5.59
C GLY A 21 -0.91 -12.23 7.01
N GLY A 22 -1.97 -11.89 7.74
CA GLY A 22 -1.87 -11.45 9.13
C GLY A 22 -1.74 -9.94 9.29
N TRP A 23 -1.85 -9.17 8.23
CA TRP A 23 -1.78 -7.71 8.29
C TRP A 23 -3.15 -7.11 8.55
N THR A 24 -3.19 -6.00 9.29
CA THR A 24 -4.43 -5.27 9.55
C THR A 24 -4.53 -4.10 8.58
N VAL A 25 -5.64 -4.04 7.84
CA VAL A 25 -5.93 -2.93 6.95
C VAL A 25 -6.99 -2.05 7.59
N SER A 26 -6.59 -0.87 8.09
CA SER A 26 -7.50 0.00 8.84
C SER A 26 -8.36 0.88 7.94
N LYS A 27 -7.89 1.21 6.75
CA LYS A 27 -8.62 2.07 5.79
C LYS A 27 -8.35 1.66 4.35
N THR A 28 -9.35 1.84 3.51
CA THR A 28 -9.21 1.76 2.05
C THR A 28 -9.75 3.05 1.43
N GLY A 29 -9.26 3.41 0.26
CA GLY A 29 -9.69 4.62 -0.41
C GLY A 29 -9.02 4.79 -1.76
N ASN A 30 -9.14 5.98 -2.33
CA ASN A 30 -8.54 6.31 -3.62
C ASN A 30 -7.38 7.28 -3.43
N TYR A 31 -6.35 7.13 -4.25
CA TYR A 31 -5.18 8.00 -4.24
C TYR A 31 -5.26 8.94 -5.43
N ALA A 32 -5.22 10.25 -5.16
CA ALA A 32 -5.35 11.28 -6.19
C ALA A 32 -4.06 11.56 -6.96
N GLY A 33 -2.91 11.14 -6.41
CA GLY A 33 -1.62 11.31 -7.10
C GLY A 33 -1.44 10.28 -8.21
N THR A 34 -0.22 10.18 -8.72
CA THR A 34 0.11 9.22 -9.78
C THR A 34 1.24 8.31 -9.35
N VAL A 35 1.02 7.00 -9.44
CA VAL A 35 2.08 6.00 -9.25
C VAL A 35 2.04 5.03 -10.43
N SER A 36 3.21 4.69 -10.96
CA SER A 36 3.32 3.77 -12.09
C SER A 36 3.36 2.32 -11.66
N VAL A 37 3.78 2.06 -10.43
CA VAL A 37 3.87 0.70 -9.86
C VAL A 37 3.31 0.73 -8.44
N THR A 38 2.82 -0.42 -7.97
CA THR A 38 2.32 -0.55 -6.59
C THR A 38 3.45 -0.21 -5.62
N THR A 39 3.19 0.72 -4.73
CA THR A 39 4.18 1.32 -3.84
C THR A 39 3.71 1.27 -2.40
N VAL A 40 4.61 0.93 -1.47
CA VAL A 40 4.36 1.14 -0.05
C VAL A 40 5.11 2.40 0.40
N PHE A 41 4.38 3.27 1.09
CA PHE A 41 4.96 4.45 1.73
C PHE A 41 5.04 4.18 3.23
N TYR A 42 6.21 4.40 3.82
CA TYR A 42 6.42 4.13 5.25
C TYR A 42 6.69 5.42 6.01
N PRO A 43 6.09 5.57 7.20
CA PRO A 43 6.42 6.70 8.07
C PRO A 43 7.78 6.49 8.75
N ALA A 44 8.28 7.55 9.38
CA ALA A 44 9.55 7.48 10.09
C ALA A 44 9.53 6.35 11.12
N GLY A 45 10.58 5.53 11.14
CA GLY A 45 10.71 4.40 12.07
C GLY A 45 10.04 3.11 11.62
N GLU A 46 9.33 3.10 10.49
CA GLU A 46 8.59 1.92 10.01
C GLU A 46 9.20 1.26 8.76
N HIS A 47 10.47 1.57 8.46
CA HIS A 47 11.14 1.00 7.29
C HIS A 47 11.25 -0.53 7.37
N ALA A 48 11.56 -1.06 8.56
CA ALA A 48 11.67 -2.50 8.75
C ALA A 48 10.33 -3.22 8.52
N ALA A 49 9.23 -2.60 8.93
CA ALA A 49 7.89 -3.16 8.68
C ALA A 49 7.57 -3.15 7.19
N ALA A 50 7.95 -2.10 6.46
CA ALA A 50 7.78 -2.03 5.01
C ALA A 50 8.60 -3.10 4.31
N ASP A 51 9.84 -3.35 4.75
CA ASP A 51 10.68 -4.42 4.21
C ASP A 51 10.02 -5.79 4.34
N ARG A 52 9.40 -6.06 5.50
CA ARG A 52 8.69 -7.32 5.72
C ARG A 52 7.48 -7.45 4.80
N LEU A 53 6.74 -6.35 4.62
CA LEU A 53 5.57 -6.35 3.75
C LEU A 53 5.96 -6.66 2.30
N VAL A 54 7.00 -6.01 1.81
CA VAL A 54 7.50 -6.23 0.44
C VAL A 54 8.00 -7.67 0.27
N ALA A 55 8.64 -8.23 1.30
CA ALA A 55 9.12 -9.62 1.25
C ALA A 55 7.95 -10.61 1.14
N GLU A 56 6.83 -10.35 1.82
CA GLU A 56 5.64 -11.20 1.74
C GLU A 56 4.85 -10.99 0.44
N PHE A 57 4.85 -9.77 -0.08
CA PHE A 57 4.05 -9.39 -1.25
C PHE A 57 4.93 -8.74 -2.31
N PRO A 58 5.68 -9.54 -3.08
CA PRO A 58 6.62 -9.00 -4.05
C PRO A 58 5.98 -8.24 -5.22
N LYS A 59 4.65 -8.24 -5.31
CA LYS A 59 3.94 -7.35 -6.24
C LYS A 59 4.05 -5.89 -5.84
N ILE A 60 4.40 -5.59 -4.60
CA ILE A 60 4.76 -4.24 -4.17
C ILE A 60 6.17 -3.99 -4.69
N ARG A 61 6.28 -3.13 -5.71
CA ARG A 61 7.54 -2.95 -6.43
C ARG A 61 8.39 -1.80 -5.95
N ARG A 62 7.81 -0.92 -5.13
CA ARG A 62 8.53 0.28 -4.66
C ARG A 62 8.23 0.51 -3.19
N GLU A 63 9.24 1.01 -2.50
CA GLU A 63 9.17 1.29 -1.07
C GLU A 63 9.79 2.67 -0.85
N LEU A 64 9.00 3.64 -0.38
CA LEU A 64 9.42 5.03 -0.25
C LEU A 64 8.98 5.62 1.08
N PRO A 65 9.72 6.63 1.59
CA PRO A 65 9.25 7.38 2.76
C PRO A 65 7.93 8.07 2.47
N ALA A 66 7.02 8.06 3.46
CA ALA A 66 5.71 8.66 3.29
C ALA A 66 5.80 10.18 3.17
N PRO A 67 5.24 10.77 2.09
CA PRO A 67 5.18 12.22 1.97
C PRO A 67 4.09 12.80 2.88
N ARG A 68 4.03 14.12 2.97
CA ARG A 68 2.94 14.80 3.68
C ARG A 68 1.61 14.41 3.07
N GLY A 69 0.61 14.27 3.94
CA GLY A 69 -0.74 13.89 3.52
C GLY A 69 -1.01 12.40 3.64
N LEU A 70 0.01 11.56 3.80
CA LEU A 70 -0.16 10.17 4.12
C LEU A 70 0.04 9.94 5.62
N SER A 71 -0.38 8.76 6.11
CA SER A 71 -0.30 8.46 7.53
C SER A 71 1.12 8.61 8.07
N ALA A 72 1.26 9.24 9.23
CA ALA A 72 2.53 9.37 9.95
C ALA A 72 2.78 8.19 10.88
N THR A 73 1.82 7.27 11.03
CA THR A 73 1.89 6.15 11.98
C THR A 73 1.72 4.79 11.36
N HIS A 74 1.19 4.69 10.14
CA HIS A 74 0.89 3.43 9.47
C HIS A 74 1.52 3.36 8.09
N LEU A 75 1.79 2.14 7.62
CA LEU A 75 2.18 1.93 6.24
C LEU A 75 1.00 2.26 5.31
N THR A 76 1.29 2.91 4.20
CA THR A 76 0.29 3.20 3.17
C THR A 76 0.69 2.47 1.88
N VAL A 77 -0.15 1.56 1.41
CA VAL A 77 0.07 0.89 0.13
C VAL A 77 -0.78 1.57 -0.92
N VAL A 78 -0.15 2.07 -1.97
CA VAL A 78 -0.84 2.66 -3.11
C VAL A 78 -0.80 1.65 -4.25
N LEU A 79 -1.97 1.14 -4.61
CA LEU A 79 -2.11 0.11 -5.61
C LEU A 79 -2.11 0.71 -7.01
N ALA A 80 -1.26 0.19 -7.88
CA ALA A 80 -1.24 0.51 -9.29
C ALA A 80 -1.76 -0.71 -10.08
N ARG A 81 -1.84 -0.59 -11.40
CA ARG A 81 -2.37 -1.67 -12.24
C ARG A 81 -1.53 -2.94 -12.20
N ASP A 82 -0.26 -2.83 -11.86
CA ASP A 82 0.64 -3.98 -11.75
C ASP A 82 0.32 -4.89 -10.55
N TRP A 83 -0.59 -4.47 -9.67
CA TRP A 83 -1.05 -5.30 -8.57
C TRP A 83 -1.97 -6.44 -9.04
N SER A 84 -2.70 -6.23 -10.11
CA SER A 84 -3.68 -7.22 -10.60
C SER A 84 -3.06 -8.53 -11.10
#